data_07b3e04f28537b42e2933b80fd09f42a
#
_entry.id   07b3e04f28537b42e2933b80fd09f42a
#
_cell.length_a   1.000
_cell.length_b   1.000
_cell.length_c   1.000
_cell.angle_alpha   90.00
_cell.angle_beta   90.00
_cell.angle_gamma   90.00
#
_symmetry.space_group_name_H-M   'P 1'
#
loop_
_entity.id
_entity.type
_entity.pdbx_description
1 polymer ?
#
loop_
_entity_poly.entity_id
_entity_poly.type
_entity_poly.pdbx_seq_one_letter_code
_entity_poly.pdbx_strand_id
1 'polypeptide(L)'
;MSLSKGYDYVIVGAGSAGCVLANRLSEDGAARVLLVEAGGRDLNPLIHIPLGMGKMHEYDMFNWGYHTEPEPNMNGREIEAMRGKVLGGSSSINVMAYTRGHRGDYDRWAQKGARGWSYADVLPYFKRCERWEGGGNPWRGGAGPVGTEFAKTRDPLYDAWLEAAAAAGFPVTDDYNGQQQEGFGRGQYTIRDGYRSSAATAYLKPAKTRTNLDVATGAHATRVLMQGTRATGVEFVKGGGGVVRVEAERDVILSAGAFNTPPLLMLSGIGPAAHLLEMDIKPVVDLPVGRNLQDHLAVIIFFQRLNESAFLRQMRFDRMAVSMIRAYVFGTGPGTVVPGGLHAFVKTRPELAVPDIEFMFRGAPAATHLWFPLIRAAYVDGYGIRPTLLHPDSRGEILLRSTDAREPPRIVYNFFSTPNDLPRLREGVKRARDVAYQKPMAPYRGTETSPGEKVKTDAEIDAWIRKTAITAHHPCGTCAMGIGPDTVTDPQLRVHGVERLRVVDASVMPDLVSAHINACVLMIAEKAADLIRNKAPLPADNDA
;
A
#
# COMPACT_ATOMS: atom_id res chain seq x y z
N MET A 1 31.41 -4.64 0.97
CA MET A 1 31.37 -4.28 -0.45
C MET A 1 31.89 -2.85 -0.54
N SER A 2 33.00 -2.60 -1.23
CA SER A 2 33.44 -1.22 -1.50
C SER A 2 32.47 -0.64 -2.53
N LEU A 3 31.72 0.42 -2.15
CA LEU A 3 30.91 1.14 -3.11
C LEU A 3 31.85 1.86 -4.07
N SER A 4 31.59 1.74 -5.36
CA SER A 4 32.39 2.43 -6.38
C SER A 4 32.09 3.94 -6.37
N LYS A 5 33.05 4.75 -6.76
CA LYS A 5 32.81 6.18 -6.99
C LYS A 5 32.01 6.36 -8.28
N GLY A 6 31.01 7.25 -8.24
CA GLY A 6 30.19 7.67 -9.38
C GLY A 6 29.10 6.66 -9.78
N TYR A 7 27.85 6.99 -9.50
CA TYR A 7 26.65 6.34 -10.03
C TYR A 7 25.89 7.36 -10.88
N ASP A 8 25.30 6.91 -11.97
CA ASP A 8 24.37 7.78 -12.72
C ASP A 8 23.13 8.10 -11.88
N TYR A 9 22.57 7.08 -11.22
CA TYR A 9 21.37 7.20 -10.40
C TYR A 9 21.60 6.61 -9.00
N VAL A 10 21.20 7.39 -7.99
CA VAL A 10 21.12 6.90 -6.61
C VAL A 10 19.65 6.88 -6.18
N ILE A 11 19.12 5.68 -5.92
CA ILE A 11 17.72 5.47 -5.53
C ILE A 11 17.70 5.18 -4.02
N VAL A 12 16.91 5.95 -3.26
CA VAL A 12 16.74 5.80 -1.83
C VAL A 12 15.41 5.12 -1.52
N GLY A 13 15.46 3.92 -0.92
CA GLY A 13 14.33 3.07 -0.60
C GLY A 13 14.14 1.96 -1.63
N ALA A 14 14.31 0.69 -1.21
CA ALA A 14 14.03 -0.48 -2.02
C ALA A 14 12.61 -1.02 -1.79
N GLY A 15 11.64 -0.12 -1.65
CA GLY A 15 10.22 -0.42 -1.61
C GLY A 15 9.65 -0.77 -2.99
N SER A 16 8.33 -0.68 -3.13
CA SER A 16 7.64 -1.00 -4.39
C SER A 16 8.19 -0.21 -5.56
N ALA A 17 8.31 1.11 -5.44
CA ALA A 17 8.82 1.96 -6.51
C ALA A 17 10.32 1.78 -6.77
N GLY A 18 11.14 1.78 -5.70
CA GLY A 18 12.59 1.66 -5.85
C GLY A 18 13.03 0.36 -6.51
N CYS A 19 12.35 -0.77 -6.25
CA CYS A 19 12.63 -2.03 -6.94
C CYS A 19 12.33 -1.97 -8.44
N VAL A 20 11.23 -1.31 -8.84
CA VAL A 20 10.91 -1.07 -10.27
C VAL A 20 11.98 -0.21 -10.92
N LEU A 21 12.29 0.92 -10.31
CA LEU A 21 13.30 1.86 -10.84
C LEU A 21 14.67 1.22 -10.96
N ALA A 22 15.13 0.50 -9.93
CA ALA A 22 16.40 -0.21 -9.97
C ALA A 22 16.48 -1.19 -11.13
N ASN A 23 15.38 -1.94 -11.38
CA ASN A 23 15.30 -2.84 -12.51
C ASN A 23 15.34 -2.07 -13.84
N ARG A 24 14.46 -1.08 -14.03
CA ARG A 24 14.27 -0.41 -15.32
C ARG A 24 15.45 0.49 -15.70
N LEU A 25 16.06 1.18 -14.72
CA LEU A 25 17.19 2.07 -14.98
C LEU A 25 18.50 1.33 -15.24
N SER A 26 18.61 0.07 -14.78
CA SER A 26 19.80 -0.77 -15.03
C SER A 26 19.64 -1.74 -16.22
N GLU A 27 18.47 -1.72 -16.91
CA GLU A 27 18.05 -2.77 -17.85
C GLU A 27 18.95 -2.88 -19.09
N ASP A 28 19.38 -1.76 -19.67
CA ASP A 28 20.18 -1.70 -20.90
C ASP A 28 21.70 -1.63 -20.65
N GLY A 29 22.13 -1.65 -19.41
CA GLY A 29 23.55 -1.54 -19.05
C GLY A 29 24.16 -0.15 -19.21
N ALA A 30 23.41 0.84 -19.72
CA ALA A 30 23.92 2.17 -20.05
C ALA A 30 24.15 3.07 -18.81
N ALA A 31 23.49 2.77 -17.70
CA ALA A 31 23.60 3.55 -16.47
C ALA A 31 24.03 2.67 -15.29
N ARG A 32 24.83 3.25 -14.39
CA ARG A 32 25.19 2.65 -13.10
C ARG A 32 24.22 3.11 -12.04
N VAL A 33 23.59 2.16 -11.35
CA VAL A 33 22.51 2.41 -10.40
C VAL A 33 22.91 1.91 -9.01
N LEU A 34 22.77 2.76 -7.99
CA LEU A 34 22.81 2.35 -6.59
C LEU A 34 21.40 2.38 -6.02
N LEU A 35 20.97 1.29 -5.40
CA LEU A 35 19.76 1.18 -4.61
C LEU A 35 20.13 1.09 -3.13
N VAL A 36 19.65 2.04 -2.30
CA VAL A 36 19.91 2.15 -0.86
C VAL A 36 18.66 1.75 -0.09
N GLU A 37 18.77 0.79 0.84
CA GLU A 37 17.67 0.28 1.66
C GLU A 37 18.04 0.24 3.13
N ALA A 38 17.21 0.82 3.99
CA ALA A 38 17.42 0.84 5.43
C ALA A 38 17.26 -0.55 6.08
N GLY A 39 16.33 -1.34 5.55
CA GLY A 39 16.07 -2.70 6.01
C GLY A 39 17.06 -3.75 5.50
N GLY A 40 16.84 -4.98 5.94
CA GLY A 40 17.60 -6.15 5.51
C GLY A 40 17.11 -6.76 4.20
N ARG A 41 17.69 -7.94 3.89
CA ARG A 41 17.27 -8.78 2.76
C ARG A 41 15.96 -9.50 3.08
N ASP A 42 15.18 -9.80 2.04
CA ASP A 42 13.91 -10.53 2.08
C ASP A 42 14.08 -12.05 2.13
N LEU A 43 14.97 -12.56 2.98
CA LEU A 43 15.32 -14.00 3.01
C LEU A 43 14.39 -14.85 3.89
N ASN A 44 13.58 -14.21 4.74
CA ASN A 44 12.73 -14.95 5.67
C ASN A 44 11.59 -15.65 4.91
N PRO A 45 11.36 -16.97 5.12
CA PRO A 45 10.31 -17.73 4.45
C PRO A 45 8.90 -17.15 4.60
N LEU A 46 8.59 -16.51 5.76
CA LEU A 46 7.29 -15.90 6.01
C LEU A 46 6.95 -14.77 5.03
N ILE A 47 7.97 -14.10 4.48
CA ILE A 47 7.76 -13.08 3.43
C ILE A 47 7.20 -13.72 2.17
N HIS A 48 7.70 -14.87 1.78
CA HIS A 48 7.40 -15.51 0.51
C HIS A 48 6.11 -16.35 0.56
N ILE A 49 5.78 -16.91 1.73
CA ILE A 49 4.55 -17.70 1.92
C ILE A 49 3.37 -16.75 2.13
N PRO A 50 2.31 -16.75 1.30
CA PRO A 50 1.19 -15.84 1.44
C PRO A 50 0.57 -15.80 2.84
N LEU A 51 0.30 -16.95 3.46
CA LEU A 51 -0.26 -17.02 4.81
C LEU A 51 0.72 -16.55 5.90
N GLY A 52 2.02 -16.48 5.60
CA GLY A 52 3.07 -16.00 6.52
C GLY A 52 2.86 -14.56 6.99
N MET A 53 2.11 -13.75 6.22
CA MET A 53 1.79 -12.37 6.58
C MET A 53 1.16 -12.25 7.99
N GLY A 54 0.31 -13.21 8.39
CA GLY A 54 -0.33 -13.19 9.69
C GLY A 54 0.66 -13.20 10.83
N LYS A 55 1.74 -13.99 10.72
CA LYS A 55 2.81 -14.03 11.73
C LYS A 55 3.72 -12.81 11.67
N MET A 56 3.97 -12.28 10.48
CA MET A 56 4.74 -11.04 10.35
C MET A 56 4.03 -9.87 11.05
N HIS A 57 2.72 -9.76 10.91
CA HIS A 57 1.92 -8.72 11.58
C HIS A 57 1.80 -8.98 13.10
N GLU A 58 1.58 -10.23 13.53
CA GLU A 58 1.48 -10.58 14.95
C GLU A 58 2.76 -10.25 15.75
N TYR A 59 3.93 -10.34 15.11
CA TYR A 59 5.24 -10.13 15.75
C TYR A 59 5.98 -8.88 15.26
N ASP A 60 5.31 -7.94 14.60
CA ASP A 60 5.90 -6.70 14.08
C ASP A 60 7.18 -6.90 13.24
N MET A 61 7.24 -8.01 12.50
CA MET A 61 8.44 -8.37 11.76
C MET A 61 8.62 -7.46 10.53
N PHE A 62 9.85 -7.00 10.32
CA PHE A 62 10.22 -6.18 9.16
C PHE A 62 9.45 -4.85 9.08
N ASN A 63 8.99 -4.33 10.22
CA ASN A 63 8.23 -3.10 10.36
C ASN A 63 9.14 -1.94 10.84
N TRP A 64 8.81 -0.71 10.44
CA TRP A 64 9.42 0.49 11.00
C TRP A 64 8.95 0.78 12.43
N GLY A 65 7.75 0.32 12.81
CA GLY A 65 7.15 0.54 14.13
C GLY A 65 6.59 1.94 14.33
N TYR A 66 6.06 2.55 13.26
CA TYR A 66 5.49 3.89 13.35
C TYR A 66 4.10 3.89 13.98
N HIS A 67 3.82 4.97 14.73
CA HIS A 67 2.50 5.32 15.25
C HIS A 67 2.21 6.79 14.95
N THR A 68 0.94 7.14 14.89
CA THR A 68 0.52 8.53 14.75
C THR A 68 0.76 9.29 16.07
N GLU A 69 0.78 10.61 16.01
CA GLU A 69 0.47 11.43 17.18
C GLU A 69 -0.97 11.10 17.64
N PRO A 70 -1.34 11.41 18.89
CA PRO A 70 -2.71 11.23 19.36
C PRO A 70 -3.73 11.91 18.43
N GLU A 71 -4.70 11.15 17.89
CA GLU A 71 -5.72 11.64 16.97
C GLU A 71 -6.92 12.20 17.75
N PRO A 72 -7.16 13.53 17.76
CA PRO A 72 -8.17 14.15 18.62
C PRO A 72 -9.59 13.63 18.38
N ASN A 73 -9.97 13.43 17.10
CA ASN A 73 -11.30 12.97 16.72
C ASN A 73 -11.48 11.45 16.84
N MET A 74 -10.45 10.74 17.27
CA MET A 74 -10.46 9.31 17.55
C MET A 74 -10.19 9.01 19.03
N ASN A 75 -10.73 9.84 19.92
CA ASN A 75 -10.59 9.73 21.38
C ASN A 75 -9.14 9.82 21.88
N GLY A 76 -8.27 10.56 21.18
CA GLY A 76 -6.86 10.72 21.54
C GLY A 76 -6.01 9.44 21.32
N ARG A 77 -6.47 8.50 20.50
CA ARG A 77 -5.74 7.26 20.23
C ARG A 77 -4.54 7.51 19.33
N GLU A 78 -3.44 6.85 19.62
CA GLU A 78 -2.34 6.63 18.69
C GLU A 78 -2.68 5.43 17.80
N ILE A 79 -2.51 5.59 16.49
CA ILE A 79 -2.85 4.57 15.50
C ILE A 79 -1.56 3.97 14.94
N GLU A 80 -1.45 2.66 14.96
CA GLU A 80 -0.34 1.94 14.33
C GLU A 80 -0.28 2.25 12.83
N ALA A 81 0.89 2.62 12.33
CA ALA A 81 1.13 3.01 10.94
C ALA A 81 2.22 2.13 10.30
N MET A 82 1.96 0.83 10.21
CA MET A 82 2.90 -0.20 9.76
C MET A 82 3.49 0.08 8.38
N ARG A 83 4.83 0.05 8.25
CA ARG A 83 5.60 0.19 6.99
C ARG A 83 6.72 -0.82 6.92
N GLY A 84 6.92 -1.44 5.76
CA GLY A 84 7.99 -2.43 5.58
C GLY A 84 9.38 -1.83 5.62
N LYS A 85 10.29 -2.44 6.41
CA LYS A 85 11.72 -2.14 6.53
C LYS A 85 12.53 -3.35 6.08
N VAL A 86 12.50 -3.61 4.80
CA VAL A 86 13.09 -4.80 4.15
C VAL A 86 13.11 -4.60 2.63
N LEU A 87 13.94 -5.33 1.88
CA LEU A 87 13.86 -5.35 0.42
C LEU A 87 12.43 -5.66 -0.06
N GLY A 88 11.92 -4.85 -0.98
CA GLY A 88 10.52 -4.83 -1.41
C GLY A 88 9.62 -3.92 -0.56
N GLY A 89 10.12 -3.39 0.56
CA GLY A 89 9.38 -2.51 1.45
C GLY A 89 8.04 -3.10 1.88
N SER A 90 6.98 -2.27 1.88
CA SER A 90 5.64 -2.72 2.27
C SER A 90 5.05 -3.79 1.34
N SER A 91 5.52 -3.95 0.09
CA SER A 91 5.08 -5.07 -0.77
C SER A 91 5.53 -6.45 -0.26
N SER A 92 6.56 -6.50 0.60
CA SER A 92 7.06 -7.73 1.22
C SER A 92 6.29 -8.14 2.47
N ILE A 93 5.49 -7.23 3.08
CA ILE A 93 4.74 -7.50 4.32
C ILE A 93 3.23 -7.28 4.20
N ASN A 94 2.71 -6.69 3.11
CA ASN A 94 1.30 -6.38 2.91
C ASN A 94 0.42 -7.65 2.80
N VAL A 95 -0.89 -7.45 2.80
CA VAL A 95 -1.88 -8.53 2.62
C VAL A 95 -2.07 -8.96 1.16
N MET A 96 -1.23 -8.45 0.25
CA MET A 96 -1.19 -8.82 -1.19
C MET A 96 -2.44 -8.46 -2.01
N ALA A 97 -3.44 -7.81 -1.44
CA ALA A 97 -4.62 -7.40 -2.21
C ALA A 97 -4.21 -6.54 -3.42
N TYR A 98 -4.74 -6.89 -4.58
CA TYR A 98 -4.45 -6.22 -5.85
C TYR A 98 -5.69 -5.50 -6.37
N THR A 99 -5.63 -4.19 -6.34
CA THR A 99 -6.66 -3.29 -6.88
C THR A 99 -5.98 -2.10 -7.54
N ARG A 100 -6.54 -1.60 -8.65
CA ARG A 100 -5.94 -0.50 -9.43
C ARG A 100 -6.57 0.86 -9.13
N GLY A 101 -7.78 0.88 -8.60
CA GLY A 101 -8.59 2.09 -8.46
C GLY A 101 -9.52 2.34 -9.64
N HIS A 102 -10.43 3.26 -9.43
CA HIS A 102 -11.40 3.67 -10.44
C HIS A 102 -10.74 4.59 -11.47
N ARG A 103 -11.17 4.50 -12.75
CA ARG A 103 -10.67 5.41 -13.81
C ARG A 103 -10.77 6.88 -13.44
N GLY A 104 -11.87 7.28 -12.83
CA GLY A 104 -12.11 8.65 -12.38
C GLY A 104 -11.11 9.17 -11.34
N ASP A 105 -10.37 8.31 -10.64
CA ASP A 105 -9.30 8.75 -9.72
C ASP A 105 -8.14 9.38 -10.49
N TYR A 106 -7.72 8.74 -11.57
CA TYR A 106 -6.61 9.20 -12.42
C TYR A 106 -7.01 10.39 -13.29
N ASP A 107 -8.24 10.40 -13.79
CA ASP A 107 -8.78 11.55 -14.54
C ASP A 107 -8.85 12.79 -13.63
N ARG A 108 -9.20 12.62 -12.35
CA ARG A 108 -9.12 13.68 -11.34
C ARG A 108 -7.68 14.16 -11.10
N TRP A 109 -6.66 13.26 -11.12
CA TRP A 109 -5.26 13.68 -11.03
C TRP A 109 -4.88 14.61 -12.20
N ALA A 110 -5.26 14.23 -13.43
CA ALA A 110 -5.00 15.05 -14.62
C ALA A 110 -5.71 16.42 -14.52
N GLN A 111 -6.95 16.45 -14.05
CA GLN A 111 -7.73 17.68 -13.83
C GLN A 111 -7.09 18.60 -12.77
N LYS A 112 -6.44 18.03 -11.75
CA LYS A 112 -5.68 18.76 -10.71
C LYS A 112 -4.28 19.18 -11.15
N GLY A 113 -3.94 19.05 -12.43
CA GLY A 113 -2.67 19.52 -13.00
C GLY A 113 -1.60 18.46 -13.19
N ALA A 114 -1.84 17.20 -12.81
CA ALA A 114 -0.95 16.08 -13.12
C ALA A 114 -1.18 15.63 -14.58
N ARG A 115 -0.81 16.47 -15.54
CA ARG A 115 -0.97 16.20 -16.98
C ARG A 115 -0.20 14.94 -17.40
N GLY A 116 -0.83 14.10 -18.21
CA GLY A 116 -0.26 12.81 -18.64
C GLY A 116 -0.47 11.70 -17.61
N TRP A 117 -1.32 11.90 -16.59
CA TRP A 117 -1.66 10.91 -15.56
C TRP A 117 -3.15 10.55 -15.52
N SER A 118 -3.90 10.80 -16.63
CA SER A 118 -5.27 10.30 -16.80
C SER A 118 -5.29 8.77 -16.84
N TYR A 119 -6.47 8.17 -16.70
CA TYR A 119 -6.60 6.71 -16.78
C TYR A 119 -6.07 6.15 -18.11
N ALA A 120 -6.40 6.79 -19.22
CA ALA A 120 -5.87 6.42 -20.53
C ALA A 120 -4.33 6.43 -20.59
N ASP A 121 -3.68 7.42 -19.93
CA ASP A 121 -2.22 7.53 -19.89
C ASP A 121 -1.56 6.47 -19.00
N VAL A 122 -2.25 5.98 -17.94
CA VAL A 122 -1.63 5.08 -16.95
C VAL A 122 -1.99 3.62 -17.14
N LEU A 123 -3.09 3.29 -17.82
CA LEU A 123 -3.50 1.91 -18.07
C LEU A 123 -2.42 1.07 -18.80
N PRO A 124 -1.71 1.59 -19.83
CA PRO A 124 -0.61 0.85 -20.46
C PRO A 124 0.50 0.46 -19.47
N TYR A 125 0.76 1.30 -18.46
CA TYR A 125 1.76 1.02 -17.43
C TYR A 125 1.25 0.02 -16.39
N PHE A 126 -0.03 0.02 -16.04
CA PHE A 126 -0.64 -1.06 -15.27
C PHE A 126 -0.52 -2.40 -15.99
N LYS A 127 -0.82 -2.44 -17.29
CA LYS A 127 -0.67 -3.65 -18.12
C LYS A 127 0.79 -4.10 -18.21
N ARG A 128 1.74 -3.18 -18.29
CA ARG A 128 3.19 -3.49 -18.30
C ARG A 128 3.68 -4.11 -16.98
N CYS A 129 3.12 -3.70 -15.84
CA CYS A 129 3.44 -4.26 -14.53
C CYS A 129 2.96 -5.70 -14.37
N GLU A 130 1.79 -6.02 -14.90
CA GLU A 130 0.99 -7.15 -14.49
C GLU A 130 1.18 -8.40 -15.36
N ARG A 131 1.20 -9.54 -14.69
CA ARG A 131 0.99 -10.87 -15.29
C ARG A 131 -0.24 -11.50 -14.66
N TRP A 132 -1.39 -11.20 -15.26
CA TRP A 132 -2.67 -11.74 -14.83
C TRP A 132 -2.78 -13.24 -15.18
N GLU A 133 -3.29 -14.08 -14.27
CA GLU A 133 -3.43 -15.51 -14.49
C GLU A 133 -4.38 -15.86 -15.65
N GLY A 134 -5.38 -15.02 -15.90
CA GLY A 134 -6.30 -15.15 -17.04
C GLY A 134 -5.74 -14.67 -18.39
N GLY A 135 -4.46 -14.27 -18.44
CA GLY A 135 -3.83 -13.73 -19.64
C GLY A 135 -4.14 -12.24 -19.88
N GLY A 136 -3.54 -11.67 -20.92
CA GLY A 136 -3.77 -10.29 -21.32
C GLY A 136 -5.12 -10.07 -21.96
N ASN A 137 -5.75 -8.91 -21.66
CA ASN A 137 -6.98 -8.46 -22.31
C ASN A 137 -6.95 -6.92 -22.41
N PRO A 138 -7.98 -6.23 -22.90
CA PRO A 138 -7.97 -4.77 -22.99
C PRO A 138 -7.61 -4.06 -21.67
N TRP A 139 -8.00 -4.63 -20.52
CA TRP A 139 -7.82 -4.05 -19.19
C TRP A 139 -6.60 -4.61 -18.43
N ARG A 140 -6.18 -5.84 -18.73
CA ARG A 140 -5.21 -6.59 -17.93
C ARG A 140 -3.93 -6.88 -18.69
N GLY A 141 -2.79 -6.89 -17.97
CA GLY A 141 -1.50 -7.32 -18.53
C GLY A 141 -1.28 -8.82 -18.41
N GLY A 142 -0.69 -9.45 -19.46
CA GLY A 142 -0.43 -10.89 -19.47
C GLY A 142 1.05 -11.27 -19.32
N ALA A 143 1.99 -10.31 -19.38
CA ALA A 143 3.43 -10.62 -19.50
C ALA A 143 4.33 -9.82 -18.53
N GLY A 144 3.73 -9.00 -17.66
CA GLY A 144 4.49 -8.19 -16.70
C GLY A 144 5.17 -9.01 -15.60
N PRO A 145 6.03 -8.38 -14.82
CA PRO A 145 6.79 -9.07 -13.77
C PRO A 145 5.95 -9.44 -12.54
N VAL A 146 4.89 -8.69 -12.22
CA VAL A 146 4.06 -8.92 -11.03
C VAL A 146 2.94 -9.91 -11.35
N GLY A 147 3.02 -11.10 -10.77
CA GLY A 147 1.94 -12.09 -10.90
C GLY A 147 0.73 -11.68 -10.07
N THR A 148 -0.46 -11.81 -10.67
CA THR A 148 -1.75 -11.57 -10.02
C THR A 148 -2.71 -12.71 -10.32
N GLU A 149 -3.48 -13.12 -9.30
CA GLU A 149 -4.43 -14.21 -9.43
C GLU A 149 -5.68 -13.96 -8.60
N PHE A 150 -6.77 -14.66 -8.91
CA PHE A 150 -7.94 -14.72 -8.05
C PHE A 150 -7.63 -15.47 -6.75
N ALA A 151 -8.37 -15.10 -5.69
CA ALA A 151 -8.37 -15.84 -4.45
C ALA A 151 -8.64 -17.33 -4.70
N LYS A 152 -7.73 -18.19 -4.23
CA LYS A 152 -7.88 -19.66 -4.32
C LYS A 152 -8.63 -20.23 -3.10
N THR A 153 -9.18 -19.38 -2.26
CA THR A 153 -9.97 -19.79 -1.08
C THR A 153 -11.24 -20.50 -1.53
N ARG A 154 -11.44 -21.73 -1.03
CA ARG A 154 -12.63 -22.54 -1.31
C ARG A 154 -13.46 -22.63 -0.04
N ASP A 155 -14.40 -21.74 0.12
CA ASP A 155 -15.35 -21.72 1.24
C ASP A 155 -16.71 -21.26 0.70
N PRO A 156 -17.79 -22.06 0.88
CA PRO A 156 -19.13 -21.68 0.41
C PRO A 156 -19.65 -20.36 0.99
N LEU A 157 -19.07 -19.89 2.09
CA LEU A 157 -19.36 -18.58 2.67
C LEU A 157 -19.17 -17.44 1.65
N TYR A 158 -18.19 -17.54 0.75
CA TYR A 158 -17.93 -16.49 -0.24
C TYR A 158 -18.98 -16.46 -1.36
N ASP A 159 -19.51 -17.62 -1.75
CA ASP A 159 -20.62 -17.68 -2.72
C ASP A 159 -21.90 -17.13 -2.11
N ALA A 160 -22.19 -17.53 -0.86
CA ALA A 160 -23.33 -16.98 -0.10
C ALA A 160 -23.23 -15.45 0.07
N TRP A 161 -22.02 -14.90 0.21
CA TRP A 161 -21.81 -13.47 0.30
C TRP A 161 -22.12 -12.74 -1.04
N LEU A 162 -21.72 -13.30 -2.18
CA LEU A 162 -22.07 -12.76 -3.51
C LEU A 162 -23.58 -12.81 -3.75
N GLU A 163 -24.24 -13.91 -3.41
CA GLU A 163 -25.71 -14.04 -3.47
C GLU A 163 -26.40 -13.03 -2.55
N ALA A 164 -25.87 -12.82 -1.35
CA ALA A 164 -26.40 -11.86 -0.38
C ALA A 164 -26.25 -10.42 -0.88
N ALA A 165 -25.13 -10.09 -1.53
CA ALA A 165 -24.91 -8.79 -2.14
C ALA A 165 -25.92 -8.51 -3.24
N ALA A 166 -26.15 -9.47 -4.14
CA ALA A 166 -27.17 -9.37 -5.18
C ALA A 166 -28.59 -9.23 -4.59
N ALA A 167 -28.91 -9.99 -3.52
CA ALA A 167 -30.18 -9.88 -2.82
C ALA A 167 -30.38 -8.52 -2.12
N ALA A 168 -29.30 -7.86 -1.71
CA ALA A 168 -29.32 -6.50 -1.16
C ALA A 168 -29.32 -5.41 -2.24
N GLY A 169 -29.34 -5.78 -3.52
CA GLY A 169 -29.40 -4.84 -4.65
C GLY A 169 -28.05 -4.28 -5.09
N PHE A 170 -26.94 -4.86 -4.64
CA PHE A 170 -25.60 -4.46 -5.10
C PHE A 170 -25.20 -5.20 -6.38
N PRO A 171 -24.47 -4.55 -7.29
CA PRO A 171 -23.94 -5.22 -8.47
C PRO A 171 -22.88 -6.26 -8.07
N VAL A 172 -22.76 -7.29 -8.91
CA VAL A 172 -21.67 -8.28 -8.85
C VAL A 172 -20.79 -8.09 -10.09
N THR A 173 -19.49 -8.13 -9.94
CA THR A 173 -18.52 -7.99 -11.02
C THR A 173 -17.60 -9.20 -11.09
N ASP A 174 -17.29 -9.63 -12.32
CA ASP A 174 -16.33 -10.71 -12.55
C ASP A 174 -14.86 -10.23 -12.38
N ASP A 175 -14.61 -8.93 -12.61
CA ASP A 175 -13.27 -8.33 -12.50
C ASP A 175 -13.34 -6.84 -12.16
N TYR A 176 -13.14 -6.50 -10.90
CA TYR A 176 -13.13 -5.09 -10.43
C TYR A 176 -11.86 -4.31 -10.87
N ASN A 177 -10.87 -4.97 -11.47
CA ASN A 177 -9.73 -4.33 -12.15
C ASN A 177 -9.89 -4.30 -13.68
N GLY A 178 -11.05 -4.75 -14.18
CA GLY A 178 -11.44 -4.72 -15.58
C GLY A 178 -12.19 -3.45 -15.97
N GLN A 179 -13.21 -3.62 -16.78
CA GLN A 179 -14.01 -2.52 -17.30
C GLN A 179 -14.78 -1.76 -16.21
N GLN A 180 -15.28 -2.45 -15.18
CA GLN A 180 -16.10 -1.87 -14.12
C GLN A 180 -15.57 -2.26 -12.75
N GLN A 181 -15.18 -1.25 -11.96
CA GLN A 181 -14.74 -1.48 -10.58
C GLN A 181 -15.92 -1.71 -9.63
N GLU A 182 -17.03 -0.99 -9.81
CA GLU A 182 -18.19 -1.04 -8.91
C GLU A 182 -18.80 -2.44 -8.86
N GLY A 183 -19.00 -2.95 -7.65
CA GLY A 183 -19.64 -4.24 -7.40
C GLY A 183 -18.84 -5.15 -6.46
N PHE A 184 -19.45 -6.30 -6.17
CA PHE A 184 -18.86 -7.38 -5.38
C PHE A 184 -18.18 -8.36 -6.33
N GLY A 185 -16.90 -8.67 -6.07
CA GLY A 185 -16.14 -9.57 -6.92
C GLY A 185 -15.17 -10.45 -6.13
N ARG A 186 -14.67 -11.51 -6.79
CA ARG A 186 -13.63 -12.37 -6.23
C ARG A 186 -12.36 -11.56 -5.96
N GLY A 187 -11.79 -11.73 -4.77
CA GLY A 187 -10.56 -11.08 -4.36
C GLY A 187 -9.40 -11.43 -5.30
N GLN A 188 -8.56 -10.45 -5.59
CA GLN A 188 -7.37 -10.63 -6.43
C GLN A 188 -6.13 -10.29 -5.61
N TYR A 189 -5.06 -11.06 -5.81
CA TYR A 189 -3.87 -10.97 -4.97
C TYR A 189 -2.59 -10.98 -5.80
N THR A 190 -1.56 -10.27 -5.30
CA THR A 190 -0.20 -10.33 -5.85
C THR A 190 0.49 -11.63 -5.41
N ILE A 191 0.01 -12.73 -5.98
CA ILE A 191 0.54 -14.09 -5.78
C ILE A 191 0.85 -14.68 -7.17
N ARG A 192 1.94 -15.44 -7.24
CA ARG A 192 2.34 -16.17 -8.43
C ARG A 192 2.96 -17.50 -8.04
N ASP A 193 2.50 -18.57 -8.67
CA ASP A 193 3.03 -19.91 -8.44
C ASP A 193 3.01 -20.31 -6.94
N GLY A 194 1.99 -19.82 -6.20
CA GLY A 194 1.83 -20.04 -4.76
C GLY A 194 2.71 -19.19 -3.86
N TYR A 195 3.48 -18.24 -4.39
CA TYR A 195 4.34 -17.36 -3.64
C TYR A 195 3.92 -15.90 -3.76
N ARG A 196 4.20 -15.09 -2.72
CA ARG A 196 4.06 -13.63 -2.78
C ARG A 196 4.86 -13.07 -3.96
N SER A 197 4.20 -12.28 -4.81
CA SER A 197 4.83 -11.51 -5.87
C SER A 197 5.12 -10.09 -5.37
N SER A 198 6.11 -9.95 -4.46
CA SER A 198 6.57 -8.63 -3.98
C SER A 198 7.35 -7.90 -5.08
N ALA A 199 7.55 -6.58 -4.93
CA ALA A 199 8.40 -5.82 -5.84
C ALA A 199 9.85 -6.33 -5.85
N ALA A 200 10.35 -6.82 -4.71
CA ALA A 200 11.68 -7.44 -4.65
C ALA A 200 11.76 -8.71 -5.51
N THR A 201 10.76 -9.60 -5.41
CA THR A 201 10.75 -10.84 -6.21
C THR A 201 10.46 -10.59 -7.68
N ALA A 202 9.56 -9.65 -7.98
CA ALA A 202 9.13 -9.36 -9.35
C ALA A 202 10.17 -8.56 -10.15
N TYR A 203 10.82 -7.58 -9.55
CA TYR A 203 11.71 -6.65 -10.25
C TYR A 203 13.18 -6.78 -9.83
N LEU A 204 13.47 -6.78 -8.52
CA LEU A 204 14.86 -6.73 -8.07
C LEU A 204 15.58 -8.06 -8.23
N LYS A 205 14.92 -9.17 -7.92
CA LYS A 205 15.52 -10.52 -8.06
C LYS A 205 16.01 -10.81 -9.49
N PRO A 206 15.26 -10.53 -10.57
CA PRO A 206 15.75 -10.72 -11.95
C PRO A 206 16.93 -9.79 -12.31
N ALA A 207 17.04 -8.61 -11.71
CA ALA A 207 18.11 -7.65 -11.98
C ALA A 207 19.38 -7.88 -11.15
N LYS A 208 19.35 -8.78 -10.16
CA LYS A 208 20.42 -8.96 -9.16
C LYS A 208 21.78 -9.38 -9.75
N THR A 209 21.80 -9.98 -10.93
CA THR A 209 23.03 -10.42 -11.63
C THR A 209 23.64 -9.33 -12.51
N ARG A 210 23.01 -8.18 -12.65
CA ARG A 210 23.51 -7.07 -13.47
C ARG A 210 24.72 -6.42 -12.80
N THR A 211 25.78 -6.20 -13.53
CA THR A 211 27.04 -5.61 -13.05
C THR A 211 26.95 -4.10 -12.83
N ASN A 212 25.93 -3.45 -13.41
CA ASN A 212 25.67 -2.02 -13.30
C ASN A 212 24.61 -1.67 -12.23
N LEU A 213 24.22 -2.64 -11.38
CA LEU A 213 23.28 -2.44 -10.27
C LEU A 213 23.92 -2.87 -8.94
N ASP A 214 24.13 -1.91 -8.07
CA ASP A 214 24.53 -2.16 -6.68
C ASP A 214 23.34 -1.99 -5.73
N VAL A 215 23.22 -2.88 -4.73
CA VAL A 215 22.17 -2.83 -3.70
C VAL A 215 22.80 -2.80 -2.32
N ALA A 216 22.62 -1.70 -1.60
CA ALA A 216 23.08 -1.51 -0.24
C ALA A 216 21.92 -1.70 0.74
N THR A 217 21.91 -2.79 1.49
CA THR A 217 20.96 -3.07 2.58
C THR A 217 21.54 -2.72 3.94
N GLY A 218 20.70 -2.46 4.96
CA GLY A 218 21.12 -1.95 6.27
C GLY A 218 21.75 -0.56 6.15
N ALA A 219 21.33 0.21 5.14
CA ALA A 219 21.86 1.52 4.78
C ALA A 219 20.73 2.57 4.94
N HIS A 220 20.73 3.28 6.06
CA HIS A 220 19.74 4.28 6.41
C HIS A 220 20.16 5.64 5.87
N ALA A 221 19.45 6.15 4.87
CA ALA A 221 19.71 7.48 4.29
C ALA A 221 19.40 8.57 5.31
N THR A 222 20.31 9.53 5.45
CA THR A 222 20.20 10.62 6.42
C THR A 222 19.90 11.96 5.79
N ARG A 223 20.37 12.18 4.57
CA ARG A 223 20.06 13.39 3.79
C ARG A 223 20.47 13.26 2.32
N VAL A 224 19.91 14.11 1.48
CA VAL A 224 20.39 14.40 0.14
C VAL A 224 21.55 15.41 0.25
N LEU A 225 22.62 15.18 -0.48
CA LEU A 225 23.75 16.11 -0.57
C LEU A 225 23.39 17.20 -1.58
N MET A 226 23.45 18.46 -1.14
CA MET A 226 23.05 19.62 -1.93
C MET A 226 24.23 20.54 -2.21
N GLN A 227 24.27 21.10 -3.45
CA GLN A 227 25.13 22.22 -3.83
C GLN A 227 24.23 23.35 -4.35
N GLY A 228 23.94 24.33 -3.50
CA GLY A 228 22.87 25.28 -3.77
C GLY A 228 21.53 24.53 -3.89
N THR A 229 20.83 24.70 -5.02
CA THR A 229 19.57 24.00 -5.33
C THR A 229 19.75 22.71 -6.13
N ARG A 230 20.99 22.22 -6.28
CA ARG A 230 21.28 21.00 -7.04
C ARG A 230 21.60 19.83 -6.13
N ALA A 231 20.90 18.72 -6.29
CA ALA A 231 21.24 17.47 -5.63
C ALA A 231 22.48 16.84 -6.28
N THR A 232 23.44 16.42 -5.47
CA THR A 232 24.72 15.86 -5.92
C THR A 232 24.96 14.42 -5.45
N GLY A 233 24.15 13.91 -4.51
CA GLY A 233 24.30 12.57 -3.98
C GLY A 233 23.47 12.34 -2.73
N VAL A 234 23.82 11.28 -1.99
CA VAL A 234 23.12 10.85 -0.78
C VAL A 234 24.13 10.51 0.32
N GLU A 235 23.81 10.92 1.54
CA GLU A 235 24.48 10.47 2.75
C GLU A 235 23.61 9.40 3.44
N PHE A 236 24.24 8.31 3.88
CA PHE A 236 23.57 7.27 4.65
C PHE A 236 24.50 6.65 5.69
N VAL A 237 23.92 6.05 6.72
CA VAL A 237 24.64 5.29 7.75
C VAL A 237 24.45 3.80 7.49
N LYS A 238 25.54 3.03 7.51
CA LYS A 238 25.52 1.58 7.30
C LYS A 238 26.08 0.84 8.49
N GLY A 239 25.35 -0.18 8.99
CA GLY A 239 25.80 -1.19 9.94
C GLY A 239 26.70 -0.69 11.08
N GLY A 240 26.17 -0.11 12.15
CA GLY A 240 26.94 0.22 13.34
C GLY A 240 27.63 1.60 13.37
N GLY A 241 27.43 2.47 12.35
CA GLY A 241 27.70 3.89 12.53
C GLY A 241 28.68 4.60 11.57
N GLY A 242 29.14 3.94 10.53
CA GLY A 242 29.95 4.63 9.50
C GLY A 242 29.07 5.47 8.56
N VAL A 243 29.32 6.78 8.46
CA VAL A 243 28.71 7.66 7.47
C VAL A 243 29.33 7.39 6.10
N VAL A 244 28.49 7.15 5.11
CA VAL A 244 28.88 6.92 3.71
C VAL A 244 28.24 8.01 2.87
N ARG A 245 29.01 8.61 1.98
CA ARG A 245 28.54 9.59 0.99
C ARG A 245 28.78 9.03 -0.40
N VAL A 246 27.76 9.10 -1.24
CA VAL A 246 27.80 8.62 -2.61
C VAL A 246 27.27 9.72 -3.55
N GLU A 247 27.99 9.97 -4.62
CA GLU A 247 27.62 10.96 -5.64
C GLU A 247 26.71 10.35 -6.69
N ALA A 248 25.79 11.16 -7.18
CA ALA A 248 24.90 10.89 -8.34
C ALA A 248 25.24 11.84 -9.48
N GLU A 249 25.61 11.29 -10.63
CA GLU A 249 26.01 12.09 -11.79
C GLU A 249 24.80 12.65 -12.57
N ARG A 250 23.65 11.95 -12.50
CA ARG A 250 22.39 12.36 -13.13
C ARG A 250 21.34 12.76 -12.10
N ASP A 251 20.63 11.79 -11.51
CA ASP A 251 19.55 12.09 -10.56
C ASP A 251 19.72 11.32 -9.24
N VAL A 252 19.34 11.98 -8.15
CA VAL A 252 18.94 11.36 -6.89
C VAL A 252 17.44 11.12 -6.95
N ILE A 253 16.99 9.90 -6.61
CA ILE A 253 15.58 9.51 -6.69
C ILE A 253 15.13 9.00 -5.32
N LEU A 254 14.22 9.74 -4.68
CA LEU A 254 13.65 9.35 -3.40
C LEU A 254 12.44 8.44 -3.63
N SER A 255 12.51 7.23 -3.07
CA SER A 255 11.47 6.19 -3.11
C SER A 255 11.25 5.58 -1.72
N ALA A 256 11.43 6.41 -0.67
CA ALA A 256 11.37 5.98 0.71
C ALA A 256 9.93 5.88 1.28
N GLY A 257 8.93 6.21 0.47
CA GLY A 257 7.51 6.15 0.81
C GLY A 257 6.98 7.39 1.50
N ALA A 258 5.65 7.48 1.61
CA ALA A 258 4.95 8.68 2.06
C ALA A 258 5.32 9.17 3.47
N PHE A 259 5.92 8.32 4.32
CA PHE A 259 6.38 8.72 5.66
C PHE A 259 7.85 9.11 5.71
N ASN A 260 8.71 8.51 4.88
CA ASN A 260 10.16 8.71 5.00
C ASN A 260 10.72 9.67 3.93
N THR A 261 10.04 9.83 2.80
CA THR A 261 10.47 10.78 1.78
C THR A 261 10.37 12.24 2.26
N PRO A 262 9.26 12.67 2.92
CA PRO A 262 9.19 14.04 3.45
C PRO A 262 10.29 14.38 4.47
N PRO A 263 10.56 13.60 5.53
CA PRO A 263 11.65 13.87 6.46
C PRO A 263 13.01 13.99 5.77
N LEU A 264 13.27 13.12 4.79
CA LEU A 264 14.55 13.16 4.07
C LEU A 264 14.72 14.44 3.24
N LEU A 265 13.64 14.95 2.62
CA LEU A 265 13.63 16.26 1.97
C LEU A 265 13.86 17.38 2.98
N MET A 266 13.13 17.38 4.11
CA MET A 266 13.23 18.40 5.16
C MET A 266 14.64 18.44 5.77
N LEU A 267 15.23 17.28 6.09
CA LEU A 267 16.62 17.17 6.59
C LEU A 267 17.66 17.66 5.58
N SER A 268 17.27 17.79 4.31
CA SER A 268 18.11 18.32 3.22
C SER A 268 17.83 19.81 2.94
N GLY A 269 17.03 20.47 3.77
CA GLY A 269 16.66 21.89 3.62
C GLY A 269 15.53 22.16 2.62
N ILE A 270 14.79 21.13 2.20
CA ILE A 270 13.67 21.24 1.25
C ILE A 270 12.37 20.96 1.98
N GLY A 271 11.55 21.98 2.22
CA GLY A 271 10.30 21.82 2.97
C GLY A 271 9.75 23.13 3.49
N PRO A 272 8.70 23.10 4.35
CA PRO A 272 8.08 24.31 4.89
C PRO A 272 9.11 25.15 5.68
N ALA A 273 9.43 26.33 5.20
CA ALA A 273 10.53 27.13 5.73
C ALA A 273 10.40 27.42 7.23
N ALA A 274 9.17 27.70 7.72
CA ALA A 274 8.92 27.92 9.14
C ALA A 274 9.29 26.71 9.99
N HIS A 275 8.85 25.51 9.59
CA HIS A 275 9.15 24.27 10.32
C HIS A 275 10.65 23.91 10.25
N LEU A 276 11.32 24.15 9.13
CA LEU A 276 12.77 23.93 9.01
C LEU A 276 13.55 24.84 9.97
N LEU A 277 13.16 26.12 10.07
CA LEU A 277 13.77 27.06 11.01
C LEU A 277 13.52 26.67 12.50
N GLU A 278 12.34 26.15 12.84
CA GLU A 278 12.06 25.60 14.16
C GLU A 278 12.99 24.42 14.52
N MET A 279 13.46 23.69 13.51
CA MET A 279 14.39 22.54 13.64
C MET A 279 15.87 22.94 13.48
N ASP A 280 16.20 24.23 13.45
CA ASP A 280 17.56 24.75 13.17
C ASP A 280 18.12 24.29 11.81
N ILE A 281 17.26 23.99 10.84
CA ILE A 281 17.63 23.63 9.47
C ILE A 281 17.48 24.85 8.57
N LYS A 282 18.58 25.23 7.88
CA LYS A 282 18.54 26.32 6.92
C LYS A 282 17.71 25.94 5.69
N PRO A 283 16.62 26.65 5.38
CA PRO A 283 15.84 26.40 4.17
C PRO A 283 16.66 26.64 2.89
N VAL A 284 16.60 25.68 1.96
CA VAL A 284 17.15 25.77 0.60
C VAL A 284 16.02 26.07 -0.37
N VAL A 285 14.89 25.37 -0.25
CA VAL A 285 13.68 25.60 -1.05
C VAL A 285 12.47 25.46 -0.15
N ASP A 286 11.59 26.47 -0.15
CA ASP A 286 10.32 26.45 0.58
C ASP A 286 9.24 25.75 -0.26
N LEU A 287 8.81 24.56 0.20
CA LEU A 287 7.79 23.73 -0.44
C LEU A 287 6.89 23.08 0.61
N PRO A 288 5.62 22.74 0.28
CA PRO A 288 4.66 22.14 1.21
C PRO A 288 4.94 20.64 1.49
N VAL A 289 6.21 20.26 1.65
CA VAL A 289 6.64 18.88 1.93
C VAL A 289 6.02 18.38 3.23
N GLY A 290 5.50 17.17 3.19
CA GLY A 290 4.83 16.55 4.34
C GLY A 290 3.34 16.87 4.44
N ARG A 291 2.84 17.90 3.79
CA ARG A 291 1.42 18.25 3.78
C ARG A 291 0.59 17.33 2.88
N ASN A 292 -0.75 17.41 2.99
CA ASN A 292 -1.69 16.62 2.20
C ASN A 292 -1.62 15.09 2.45
N LEU A 293 -1.18 14.66 3.64
CA LEU A 293 -1.21 13.25 4.02
C LEU A 293 -2.66 12.73 3.98
N GLN A 294 -2.87 11.65 3.26
CA GLN A 294 -4.15 10.96 3.11
C GLN A 294 -3.95 9.47 3.40
N ASP A 295 -4.97 8.82 3.95
CA ASP A 295 -5.00 7.35 4.09
C ASP A 295 -6.46 6.88 4.15
N HIS A 296 -6.72 5.66 3.71
CA HIS A 296 -8.01 5.02 3.89
C HIS A 296 -8.24 4.67 5.36
N LEU A 297 -9.45 4.90 5.82
CA LEU A 297 -9.87 4.60 7.19
C LEU A 297 -10.90 3.48 7.19
N ALA A 298 -10.72 2.50 8.07
CA ALA A 298 -11.54 1.30 8.08
C ALA A 298 -11.97 0.91 9.49
N VAL A 299 -13.10 0.22 9.56
CA VAL A 299 -13.55 -0.54 10.74
C VAL A 299 -13.80 -1.98 10.37
N ILE A 300 -13.91 -2.89 11.33
CA ILE A 300 -14.19 -4.30 11.05
C ILE A 300 -15.38 -4.77 11.86
N ILE A 301 -16.42 -5.21 11.15
CA ILE A 301 -17.58 -5.87 11.74
C ILE A 301 -17.26 -7.36 11.82
N PHE A 302 -17.44 -7.99 12.98
CA PHE A 302 -17.21 -9.42 13.18
C PHE A 302 -18.48 -10.18 13.53
N PHE A 303 -18.63 -11.35 12.94
CA PHE A 303 -19.70 -12.31 13.22
C PHE A 303 -19.11 -13.65 13.65
N GLN A 304 -19.74 -14.30 14.63
CA GLN A 304 -19.53 -15.73 14.84
C GLN A 304 -20.05 -16.49 13.62
N ARG A 305 -19.44 -17.64 13.34
CA ARG A 305 -19.87 -18.53 12.28
C ARG A 305 -20.61 -19.73 12.88
N LEU A 306 -21.78 -20.09 12.31
CA LEU A 306 -22.60 -21.21 12.79
C LEU A 306 -22.03 -22.58 12.40
N ASN A 307 -21.24 -22.65 11.32
CA ASN A 307 -20.60 -23.88 10.88
C ASN A 307 -19.08 -23.69 10.79
N GLU A 308 -18.30 -24.68 11.22
CA GLU A 308 -16.85 -24.61 11.21
C GLU A 308 -16.26 -24.47 9.81
N SER A 309 -15.35 -23.52 9.63
CA SER A 309 -14.61 -23.32 8.39
C SER A 309 -13.52 -24.38 8.20
N ALA A 310 -13.15 -24.59 6.95
CA ALA A 310 -11.94 -25.33 6.63
C ALA A 310 -10.69 -24.66 7.20
N PHE A 311 -10.71 -23.32 7.31
CA PHE A 311 -9.59 -22.53 7.83
C PHE A 311 -9.36 -22.79 9.32
N LEU A 312 -10.41 -22.88 10.16
CA LEU A 312 -10.27 -23.26 11.58
C LEU A 312 -9.55 -24.60 11.72
N ARG A 313 -10.00 -25.61 10.95
CA ARG A 313 -9.36 -26.94 10.98
C ARG A 313 -7.91 -26.91 10.50
N GLN A 314 -7.58 -26.03 9.56
CA GLN A 314 -6.23 -25.83 9.05
C GLN A 314 -5.31 -25.14 10.06
N MET A 315 -5.84 -24.31 10.96
CA MET A 315 -5.08 -23.63 12.02
C MET A 315 -4.61 -24.56 13.14
N ARG A 316 -4.92 -25.85 13.09
CA ARG A 316 -4.30 -26.83 13.99
C ARG A 316 -2.80 -26.92 13.70
N PHE A 317 -1.98 -26.81 14.76
CA PHE A 317 -0.53 -26.61 14.64
C PHE A 317 0.18 -27.62 13.72
N ASP A 318 -0.12 -28.92 13.87
CA ASP A 318 0.47 -29.98 13.05
C ASP A 318 0.12 -29.83 11.56
N ARG A 319 -1.14 -29.51 11.25
CA ARG A 319 -1.60 -29.26 9.87
C ARG A 319 -0.98 -27.99 9.29
N MET A 320 -0.91 -26.94 10.10
CA MET A 320 -0.31 -25.69 9.69
C MET A 320 1.18 -25.84 9.42
N ALA A 321 1.93 -26.55 10.28
CA ALA A 321 3.35 -26.81 10.08
C ALA A 321 3.62 -27.50 8.72
N VAL A 322 2.87 -28.57 8.42
CA VAL A 322 2.96 -29.26 7.12
C VAL A 322 2.58 -28.31 5.96
N SER A 323 1.52 -27.50 6.13
CA SER A 323 1.10 -26.53 5.12
C SER A 323 2.16 -25.48 4.82
N MET A 324 2.83 -24.96 5.85
CA MET A 324 3.88 -23.94 5.67
C MET A 324 5.11 -24.52 4.97
N ILE A 325 5.53 -25.74 5.37
CA ILE A 325 6.62 -26.46 4.66
C ILE A 325 6.26 -26.69 3.20
N ARG A 326 5.05 -27.20 2.93
CA ARG A 326 4.58 -27.48 1.57
C ARG A 326 4.48 -26.21 0.72
N ALA A 327 4.00 -25.11 1.31
CA ALA A 327 3.93 -23.82 0.64
C ALA A 327 5.32 -23.28 0.32
N TYR A 328 6.28 -23.40 1.26
CA TYR A 328 7.64 -22.89 1.06
C TYR A 328 8.42 -23.69 0.01
N VAL A 329 8.32 -25.03 0.04
CA VAL A 329 9.14 -25.90 -0.83
C VAL A 329 8.52 -26.05 -2.22
N PHE A 330 7.19 -26.17 -2.30
CA PHE A 330 6.49 -26.54 -3.53
C PHE A 330 5.52 -25.49 -4.07
N GLY A 331 5.32 -24.35 -3.36
CA GLY A 331 4.35 -23.34 -3.76
C GLY A 331 2.90 -23.84 -3.78
N THR A 332 2.55 -24.82 -2.94
CA THR A 332 1.24 -25.48 -2.99
C THR A 332 0.63 -25.65 -1.60
N GLY A 333 -0.70 -25.86 -1.55
CA GLY A 333 -1.43 -26.17 -0.32
C GLY A 333 -1.94 -24.93 0.41
N PRO A 334 -2.58 -25.13 1.59
CA PRO A 334 -3.29 -24.06 2.31
C PRO A 334 -2.43 -22.87 2.72
N GLY A 335 -1.11 -23.04 2.89
CA GLY A 335 -0.19 -21.94 3.20
C GLY A 335 -0.06 -20.90 2.08
N THR A 336 -0.43 -21.26 0.85
CA THR A 336 -0.40 -20.35 -0.31
C THR A 336 -1.68 -19.52 -0.45
N VAL A 337 -2.66 -19.70 0.43
CA VAL A 337 -3.99 -19.08 0.34
C VAL A 337 -4.20 -18.11 1.50
N VAL A 338 -4.58 -16.89 1.17
CA VAL A 338 -4.96 -15.87 2.16
C VAL A 338 -6.41 -16.12 2.61
N PRO A 339 -6.75 -15.99 3.92
CA PRO A 339 -8.12 -16.17 4.42
C PRO A 339 -9.00 -14.95 4.08
N GLY A 340 -9.00 -14.53 2.83
CA GLY A 340 -9.79 -13.51 2.19
C GLY A 340 -10.30 -14.07 0.85
N GLY A 341 -11.34 -13.51 0.29
CA GLY A 341 -11.88 -14.07 -0.94
C GLY A 341 -12.73 -13.12 -1.76
N LEU A 342 -13.16 -12.01 -1.17
CA LEU A 342 -14.01 -11.04 -1.82
C LEU A 342 -13.56 -9.61 -1.50
N HIS A 343 -13.73 -8.75 -2.49
CA HIS A 343 -13.69 -7.30 -2.37
C HIS A 343 -14.97 -6.73 -3.01
N ALA A 344 -15.41 -5.61 -2.51
CA ALA A 344 -16.49 -4.87 -3.16
C ALA A 344 -16.20 -3.38 -3.13
N PHE A 345 -16.55 -2.71 -4.20
CA PHE A 345 -16.47 -1.26 -4.33
C PHE A 345 -17.88 -0.75 -4.55
N VAL A 346 -18.40 0.04 -3.61
CA VAL A 346 -19.78 0.46 -3.63
C VAL A 346 -19.91 1.96 -3.43
N LYS A 347 -21.00 2.53 -3.91
CA LYS A 347 -21.40 3.89 -3.65
C LYS A 347 -22.39 3.91 -2.49
N THR A 348 -22.11 4.74 -1.48
CA THR A 348 -23.08 4.95 -0.39
C THR A 348 -24.29 5.72 -0.86
N ARG A 349 -24.16 6.50 -1.93
CA ARG A 349 -25.22 7.31 -2.54
C ARG A 349 -25.14 7.18 -4.06
N PRO A 350 -26.28 7.04 -4.75
CA PRO A 350 -26.32 6.77 -6.20
C PRO A 350 -25.76 7.93 -7.06
N GLU A 351 -25.76 9.16 -6.55
CA GLU A 351 -25.25 10.34 -7.28
C GLU A 351 -23.72 10.43 -7.30
N LEU A 352 -23.00 9.59 -6.54
CA LEU A 352 -21.54 9.59 -6.55
C LEU A 352 -21.01 9.09 -7.90
N ALA A 353 -20.02 9.79 -8.44
CA ALA A 353 -19.38 9.41 -9.70
C ALA A 353 -18.52 8.13 -9.55
N VAL A 354 -17.93 7.93 -8.39
CA VAL A 354 -17.01 6.81 -8.08
C VAL A 354 -17.42 6.13 -6.77
N PRO A 355 -17.08 4.85 -6.57
CA PRO A 355 -17.25 4.19 -5.29
C PRO A 355 -16.53 4.94 -4.17
N ASP A 356 -17.17 5.06 -3.02
CA ASP A 356 -16.62 5.75 -1.85
C ASP A 356 -16.39 4.83 -0.65
N ILE A 357 -16.86 3.57 -0.71
CA ILE A 357 -16.62 2.52 0.28
C ILE A 357 -16.09 1.25 -0.41
N GLU A 358 -15.06 0.67 0.18
CA GLU A 358 -14.64 -0.71 -0.11
C GLU A 358 -15.12 -1.64 1.01
N PHE A 359 -15.58 -2.84 0.66
CA PHE A 359 -15.70 -3.96 1.58
C PHE A 359 -14.62 -4.99 1.28
N MET A 360 -13.80 -5.28 2.29
CA MET A 360 -12.90 -6.42 2.25
C MET A 360 -13.46 -7.51 3.17
N PHE A 361 -13.63 -8.69 2.61
CA PHE A 361 -14.16 -9.84 3.33
C PHE A 361 -13.01 -10.70 3.89
N ARG A 362 -13.10 -11.03 5.18
CA ARG A 362 -12.14 -11.88 5.88
C ARG A 362 -12.84 -13.12 6.44
N GLY A 363 -12.50 -14.31 5.95
CA GLY A 363 -13.04 -15.60 6.43
C GLY A 363 -12.36 -16.11 7.69
N ALA A 364 -12.01 -15.22 8.63
CA ALA A 364 -11.37 -15.56 9.89
C ALA A 364 -11.68 -14.48 10.95
N PRO A 365 -11.92 -14.86 12.23
CA PRO A 365 -12.15 -13.89 13.30
C PRO A 365 -10.86 -13.18 13.72
N ALA A 366 -10.99 -12.09 14.50
CA ALA A 366 -9.85 -11.37 15.07
C ALA A 366 -8.99 -12.27 15.98
N ALA A 367 -9.63 -13.18 16.72
CA ALA A 367 -8.99 -14.07 17.68
C ALA A 367 -8.27 -15.29 17.05
N THR A 368 -8.08 -15.30 15.73
CA THR A 368 -7.41 -16.38 15.02
C THR A 368 -6.01 -16.67 15.58
N HIS A 369 -5.76 -17.91 15.97
CA HIS A 369 -4.46 -18.37 16.46
C HIS A 369 -4.23 -19.86 16.14
N LEU A 370 -2.99 -20.31 16.23
CA LEU A 370 -2.68 -21.73 16.15
C LEU A 370 -3.22 -22.44 17.40
N TRP A 371 -3.84 -23.60 17.20
CA TRP A 371 -4.37 -24.42 18.28
C TRP A 371 -3.90 -25.87 18.19
N PHE A 372 -3.91 -26.58 19.32
CA PHE A 372 -3.61 -28.00 19.37
C PHE A 372 -4.35 -28.65 20.56
N PRO A 373 -4.98 -29.81 20.38
CA PRO A 373 -5.68 -30.48 21.46
C PRO A 373 -4.82 -30.59 22.72
N LEU A 374 -5.40 -30.38 23.90
CA LEU A 374 -4.79 -30.45 25.22
C LEU A 374 -3.75 -29.38 25.55
N ILE A 375 -3.30 -28.59 24.57
CA ILE A 375 -2.31 -27.51 24.78
C ILE A 375 -2.98 -26.11 24.68
N ARG A 376 -3.70 -25.87 23.61
CA ARG A 376 -4.42 -24.61 23.38
C ARG A 376 -5.71 -24.90 22.63
N ALA A 377 -6.86 -24.56 23.23
CA ALA A 377 -8.16 -24.74 22.61
C ALA A 377 -8.28 -24.00 21.26
N ALA A 378 -9.13 -24.54 20.38
CA ALA A 378 -9.50 -23.81 19.17
C ALA A 378 -10.25 -22.51 19.53
N TYR A 379 -10.07 -21.48 18.69
CA TYR A 379 -10.85 -20.24 18.82
C TYR A 379 -12.28 -20.45 18.31
N VAL A 380 -13.19 -19.59 18.74
CA VAL A 380 -14.56 -19.55 18.18
C VAL A 380 -14.49 -19.04 16.75
N ASP A 381 -14.96 -19.84 15.80
CA ASP A 381 -14.89 -19.52 14.38
C ASP A 381 -15.78 -18.32 14.02
N GLY A 382 -15.39 -17.61 12.96
CA GLY A 382 -16.07 -16.39 12.57
C GLY A 382 -15.55 -15.81 11.27
N TYR A 383 -16.13 -14.69 10.88
CA TYR A 383 -15.70 -13.93 9.72
C TYR A 383 -15.86 -12.43 9.98
N GLY A 384 -15.15 -11.63 9.19
CA GLY A 384 -15.18 -10.18 9.29
C GLY A 384 -15.49 -9.52 7.96
N ILE A 385 -16.15 -8.38 8.04
CA ILE A 385 -16.40 -7.48 6.93
C ILE A 385 -15.77 -6.15 7.31
N ARG A 386 -14.94 -5.60 6.43
CA ARG A 386 -14.19 -4.39 6.65
C ARG A 386 -14.67 -3.26 5.71
N PRO A 387 -15.64 -2.43 6.12
CA PRO A 387 -15.92 -1.17 5.46
C PRO A 387 -14.70 -0.25 5.55
N THR A 388 -14.30 0.29 4.41
CA THR A 388 -13.15 1.19 4.26
C THR A 388 -13.58 2.43 3.50
N LEU A 389 -13.37 3.62 4.06
CA LEU A 389 -13.61 4.90 3.40
C LEU A 389 -12.53 5.15 2.36
N LEU A 390 -12.92 5.26 1.07
CA LEU A 390 -11.98 5.36 -0.05
C LEU A 390 -11.49 6.78 -0.34
N HIS A 391 -12.29 7.79 -0.08
CA HIS A 391 -11.96 9.19 -0.38
C HIS A 391 -12.22 10.06 0.85
N PRO A 392 -11.37 10.00 1.89
CA PRO A 392 -11.50 10.90 3.04
C PRO A 392 -11.25 12.34 2.61
N ASP A 393 -12.01 13.27 3.18
CA ASP A 393 -11.78 14.71 3.02
C ASP A 393 -10.74 15.24 4.01
N SER A 394 -10.52 14.53 5.13
CA SER A 394 -9.51 14.85 6.13
C SER A 394 -8.10 14.84 5.53
N ARG A 395 -7.28 15.80 5.93
CA ARG A 395 -5.89 15.93 5.50
C ARG A 395 -4.97 16.05 6.69
N GLY A 396 -3.89 15.31 6.62
CA GLY A 396 -2.85 15.28 7.63
C GLY A 396 -1.52 15.80 7.13
N GLU A 397 -0.50 15.59 7.93
CA GLU A 397 0.86 16.01 7.63
C GLU A 397 1.92 15.10 8.27
N ILE A 398 3.11 15.15 7.71
CA ILE A 398 4.34 14.55 8.23
C ILE A 398 5.29 15.69 8.59
N LEU A 399 5.80 15.68 9.82
CA LEU A 399 6.73 16.68 10.33
C LEU A 399 7.98 16.01 10.91
N LEU A 400 9.08 16.73 10.94
CA LEU A 400 10.26 16.28 11.70
C LEU A 400 9.96 16.32 13.20
N ARG A 401 10.49 15.36 13.93
CA ARG A 401 10.53 15.36 15.39
C ARG A 401 11.84 15.95 15.90
N SER A 402 12.93 15.69 15.17
CA SER A 402 14.26 16.25 15.41
C SER A 402 15.09 16.21 14.12
N THR A 403 16.36 16.59 14.23
CA THR A 403 17.36 16.51 13.13
C THR A 403 18.04 15.13 13.03
N ASP A 404 17.77 14.19 13.93
CA ASP A 404 18.25 12.80 13.79
C ASP A 404 17.36 12.03 12.82
N ALA A 405 17.88 11.70 11.65
CA ALA A 405 17.16 10.94 10.62
C ALA A 405 16.65 9.56 11.07
N ARG A 406 17.13 9.04 12.20
CA ARG A 406 16.72 7.75 12.76
C ARG A 406 15.49 7.86 13.65
N GLU A 407 15.18 9.07 14.09
CA GLU A 407 14.00 9.32 14.92
C GLU A 407 12.73 9.27 14.05
N PRO A 408 11.67 8.56 14.50
CA PRO A 408 10.42 8.50 13.76
C PRO A 408 9.81 9.90 13.54
N PRO A 409 9.27 10.19 12.36
CA PRO A 409 8.60 11.46 12.12
C PRO A 409 7.33 11.60 12.96
N ARG A 410 6.85 12.82 13.14
CA ARG A 410 5.51 13.09 13.64
C ARG A 410 4.51 12.83 12.53
N ILE A 411 3.60 11.89 12.76
CA ILE A 411 2.57 11.48 11.80
C ILE A 411 1.22 11.95 12.34
N VAL A 412 0.59 12.88 11.65
CA VAL A 412 -0.70 13.45 12.02
C VAL A 412 -1.66 13.25 10.85
N TYR A 413 -2.66 12.40 11.01
CA TYR A 413 -3.64 12.16 9.94
C TYR A 413 -4.81 13.13 9.97
N ASN A 414 -5.14 13.67 11.14
CA ASN A 414 -6.35 14.49 11.36
C ASN A 414 -7.63 13.74 10.96
N PHE A 415 -7.72 12.44 11.20
CA PHE A 415 -8.89 11.63 10.87
C PHE A 415 -10.17 12.22 11.45
N PHE A 416 -11.25 12.22 10.66
CA PHE A 416 -12.55 12.80 11.00
C PHE A 416 -12.51 14.30 11.38
N SER A 417 -11.53 15.04 10.87
CA SER A 417 -11.47 16.51 11.03
C SER A 417 -12.49 17.24 10.16
N THR A 418 -13.06 16.58 9.17
CA THR A 418 -14.12 17.10 8.30
C THR A 418 -15.47 16.46 8.64
N PRO A 419 -16.60 17.14 8.40
CA PRO A 419 -17.92 16.63 8.76
C PRO A 419 -18.40 15.46 7.91
N ASN A 420 -17.75 15.18 6.76
CA ASN A 420 -18.23 14.20 5.78
C ASN A 420 -17.71 12.78 6.01
N ASP A 421 -16.52 12.61 6.58
CA ASP A 421 -15.82 11.32 6.61
C ASP A 421 -16.53 10.30 7.51
N LEU A 422 -16.92 10.72 8.71
CA LEU A 422 -17.57 9.84 9.68
C LEU A 422 -18.96 9.36 9.22
N PRO A 423 -19.87 10.21 8.71
CA PRO A 423 -21.15 9.77 8.17
C PRO A 423 -21.02 8.80 7.00
N ARG A 424 -20.02 8.99 6.12
CA ARG A 424 -19.78 8.07 4.98
C ARG A 424 -19.31 6.70 5.45
N LEU A 425 -18.39 6.64 6.41
CA LEU A 425 -17.94 5.37 6.97
C LEU A 425 -19.05 4.67 7.76
N ARG A 426 -19.89 5.43 8.50
CA ARG A 426 -21.09 4.92 9.16
C ARG A 426 -22.09 4.32 8.17
N GLU A 427 -22.33 4.97 7.03
CA GLU A 427 -23.16 4.41 5.98
C GLU A 427 -22.54 3.10 5.44
N GLY A 428 -21.23 3.04 5.27
CA GLY A 428 -20.52 1.80 4.93
C GLY A 428 -20.79 0.66 5.93
N VAL A 429 -20.83 0.95 7.23
CA VAL A 429 -21.19 -0.03 8.28
C VAL A 429 -22.64 -0.52 8.10
N LYS A 430 -23.58 0.39 7.86
CA LYS A 430 -24.99 0.02 7.62
C LYS A 430 -25.13 -0.88 6.38
N ARG A 431 -24.51 -0.51 5.25
CA ARG A 431 -24.53 -1.30 4.01
C ARG A 431 -23.89 -2.68 4.19
N ALA A 432 -22.80 -2.79 4.95
CA ALA A 432 -22.20 -4.08 5.25
C ALA A 432 -23.15 -4.98 6.06
N ARG A 433 -23.87 -4.41 7.03
CA ARG A 433 -24.93 -5.12 7.77
C ARG A 433 -26.09 -5.52 6.86
N ASP A 434 -26.58 -4.63 5.96
CA ASP A 434 -27.64 -4.95 5.02
C ASP A 434 -27.34 -6.24 4.24
N VAL A 435 -26.09 -6.39 3.75
CA VAL A 435 -25.66 -7.60 3.05
C VAL A 435 -25.54 -8.79 4.02
N ALA A 436 -24.93 -8.59 5.20
CA ALA A 436 -24.73 -9.66 6.18
C ALA A 436 -26.03 -10.28 6.68
N TYR A 437 -27.12 -9.52 6.73
CA TYR A 437 -28.43 -9.98 7.20
C TYR A 437 -29.34 -10.54 6.08
N GLN A 438 -28.89 -10.59 4.82
CA GLN A 438 -29.64 -11.26 3.75
C GLN A 438 -29.76 -12.77 3.96
N LYS A 439 -30.80 -13.36 3.37
CA LYS A 439 -31.16 -14.79 3.52
C LYS A 439 -30.00 -15.76 3.16
N PRO A 440 -29.20 -15.56 2.09
CA PRO A 440 -28.09 -16.45 1.77
C PRO A 440 -27.04 -16.56 2.89
N MET A 441 -26.88 -15.52 3.72
CA MET A 441 -25.94 -15.53 4.85
C MET A 441 -26.48 -16.28 6.09
N ALA A 442 -27.78 -16.54 6.20
CA ALA A 442 -28.40 -17.13 7.39
C ALA A 442 -27.77 -18.47 7.84
N PRO A 443 -27.33 -19.40 6.96
CA PRO A 443 -26.67 -20.64 7.37
C PRO A 443 -25.30 -20.44 8.02
N TYR A 444 -24.68 -19.28 7.82
CA TYR A 444 -23.31 -18.96 8.28
C TYR A 444 -23.30 -17.95 9.41
N ARG A 445 -24.28 -17.04 9.45
CA ARG A 445 -24.31 -15.90 10.37
C ARG A 445 -24.77 -16.31 11.76
N GLY A 446 -23.84 -16.26 12.70
CA GLY A 446 -24.13 -16.26 14.14
C GLY A 446 -24.23 -14.83 14.69
N THR A 447 -23.94 -14.66 15.96
CA THR A 447 -23.98 -13.38 16.67
C THR A 447 -22.97 -12.39 16.09
N GLU A 448 -23.37 -11.15 15.91
CA GLU A 448 -22.45 -10.05 15.65
C GLU A 448 -21.67 -9.71 16.92
N THR A 449 -20.35 -9.96 16.90
CA THR A 449 -19.47 -9.78 18.07
C THR A 449 -18.80 -8.41 18.14
N SER A 450 -18.70 -7.70 17.00
CA SER A 450 -18.19 -6.33 16.91
C SER A 450 -18.91 -5.62 15.77
N PRO A 451 -19.46 -4.44 15.99
CA PRO A 451 -19.67 -3.72 17.28
C PRO A 451 -20.64 -4.44 18.22
N GLY A 452 -21.41 -5.41 17.74
CA GLY A 452 -22.45 -6.11 18.45
C GLY A 452 -23.85 -5.55 18.16
N GLU A 453 -24.86 -6.43 18.28
CA GLU A 453 -26.26 -6.15 17.88
C GLU A 453 -26.92 -4.98 18.63
N LYS A 454 -26.34 -4.56 19.76
CA LYS A 454 -26.84 -3.43 20.56
C LYS A 454 -26.47 -2.05 19.98
N VAL A 455 -25.44 -1.97 19.16
CA VAL A 455 -24.99 -0.74 18.53
C VAL A 455 -25.81 -0.50 17.26
N LYS A 456 -26.85 0.34 17.37
CA LYS A 456 -27.89 0.53 16.29
C LYS A 456 -28.03 1.95 15.80
N THR A 457 -28.01 2.92 16.73
CA THR A 457 -28.19 4.34 16.36
C THR A 457 -26.95 4.93 15.72
N ASP A 458 -27.10 5.99 14.95
CA ASP A 458 -26.00 6.70 14.32
C ASP A 458 -24.95 7.13 15.33
N ALA A 459 -25.39 7.65 16.48
CA ALA A 459 -24.49 8.09 17.56
C ALA A 459 -23.68 6.91 18.18
N GLU A 460 -24.31 5.74 18.35
CA GLU A 460 -23.62 4.55 18.86
C GLU A 460 -22.61 4.01 17.84
N ILE A 461 -22.97 3.98 16.54
CA ILE A 461 -22.07 3.57 15.47
C ILE A 461 -20.88 4.55 15.37
N ASP A 462 -21.13 5.85 15.43
CA ASP A 462 -20.09 6.88 15.42
C ASP A 462 -19.12 6.75 16.59
N ALA A 463 -19.65 6.52 17.80
CA ALA A 463 -18.83 6.30 18.98
C ALA A 463 -17.96 5.03 18.84
N TRP A 464 -18.52 3.96 18.30
CA TRP A 464 -17.78 2.72 18.01
C TRP A 464 -16.71 2.94 16.92
N ILE A 465 -17.02 3.66 15.83
CA ILE A 465 -16.06 3.99 14.77
C ILE A 465 -14.87 4.74 15.36
N ARG A 466 -15.11 5.82 16.13
CA ARG A 466 -14.03 6.61 16.77
C ARG A 466 -13.14 5.75 17.68
N LYS A 467 -13.73 4.77 18.36
CA LYS A 467 -13.03 3.86 19.27
C LYS A 467 -12.21 2.80 18.53
N THR A 468 -12.63 2.35 17.35
CA THR A 468 -12.09 1.11 16.73
C THR A 468 -11.50 1.30 15.34
N ALA A 469 -11.77 2.43 14.67
CA ALA A 469 -11.25 2.66 13.34
C ALA A 469 -9.71 2.60 13.31
N ILE A 470 -9.20 2.06 12.21
CA ILE A 470 -7.78 1.84 11.92
C ILE A 470 -7.44 2.34 10.52
N THR A 471 -6.19 2.67 10.28
CA THR A 471 -5.68 2.92 8.93
C THR A 471 -5.75 1.65 8.06
N ALA A 472 -5.94 1.81 6.77
CA ALA A 472 -5.75 0.72 5.80
C ALA A 472 -4.29 0.56 5.36
N HIS A 473 -3.38 1.35 5.91
CA HIS A 473 -1.95 1.39 5.58
C HIS A 473 -1.66 1.85 4.14
N HIS A 474 -2.43 2.83 3.65
CA HIS A 474 -2.32 3.42 2.31
C HIS A 474 -1.91 4.90 2.32
N PRO A 475 -0.92 5.34 3.15
CA PRO A 475 -0.54 6.75 3.20
C PRO A 475 0.00 7.22 1.86
N CYS A 476 -0.45 8.42 1.45
CA CYS A 476 -0.02 9.05 0.21
C CYS A 476 -0.08 10.58 0.29
N GLY A 477 0.34 11.26 -0.74
CA GLY A 477 0.09 12.68 -0.98
C GLY A 477 1.08 13.66 -0.37
N THR A 478 2.03 13.21 0.45
CA THR A 478 2.95 14.06 1.23
C THR A 478 4.03 14.79 0.42
N CYS A 479 4.16 14.48 -0.88
CA CYS A 479 4.99 15.18 -1.87
C CYS A 479 4.21 15.31 -3.19
N ALA A 480 2.93 15.68 -3.11
CA ALA A 480 1.98 15.67 -4.20
C ALA A 480 2.53 16.26 -5.50
N MET A 481 2.25 15.60 -6.64
CA MET A 481 2.60 16.10 -7.96
C MET A 481 1.54 17.04 -8.50
N GLY A 482 1.98 18.02 -9.29
CA GLY A 482 1.12 18.99 -9.96
C GLY A 482 1.85 20.26 -10.37
N ILE A 483 1.10 21.31 -10.68
CA ILE A 483 1.62 22.59 -11.17
C ILE A 483 1.31 23.77 -10.22
N GLY A 484 0.57 23.54 -9.16
CA GLY A 484 0.15 24.59 -8.20
C GLY A 484 1.15 24.78 -7.05
N PRO A 485 0.95 25.83 -6.23
CA PRO A 485 1.79 26.13 -5.07
C PRO A 485 1.70 25.08 -3.97
N ASP A 486 0.62 24.27 -3.93
CA ASP A 486 0.41 23.20 -2.96
C ASP A 486 1.05 21.87 -3.39
N THR A 487 1.96 21.90 -4.39
CA THR A 487 2.62 20.72 -4.92
C THR A 487 4.12 20.74 -4.65
N VAL A 488 4.70 19.55 -4.44
CA VAL A 488 6.13 19.37 -4.17
C VAL A 488 6.87 18.95 -5.43
N THR A 489 6.22 18.19 -6.31
CA THR A 489 6.81 17.72 -7.56
C THR A 489 5.97 18.13 -8.77
N ASP A 490 6.63 18.27 -9.92
CA ASP A 490 5.97 18.44 -11.19
C ASP A 490 5.41 17.09 -11.74
N PRO A 491 4.63 17.13 -12.85
CA PRO A 491 4.13 15.89 -13.46
C PRO A 491 5.22 14.96 -14.02
N GLN A 492 6.47 15.40 -14.12
CA GLN A 492 7.64 14.59 -14.43
C GLN A 492 8.33 14.07 -13.16
N LEU A 493 7.69 14.26 -11.99
CA LEU A 493 8.17 13.82 -10.67
C LEU A 493 9.48 14.47 -10.22
N ARG A 494 9.84 15.63 -10.78
CA ARG A 494 10.98 16.44 -10.35
C ARG A 494 10.54 17.34 -9.19
N VAL A 495 11.38 17.48 -8.18
CA VAL A 495 11.12 18.41 -7.06
C VAL A 495 11.20 19.85 -7.56
N HIS A 496 10.16 20.65 -7.31
CA HIS A 496 10.11 22.03 -7.74
C HIS A 496 11.30 22.85 -7.20
N GLY A 497 11.94 23.63 -8.06
CA GLY A 497 13.06 24.48 -7.70
C GLY A 497 14.37 23.74 -7.36
N VAL A 498 14.43 22.42 -7.55
CA VAL A 498 15.60 21.59 -7.26
C VAL A 498 16.05 20.83 -8.51
N GLU A 499 17.32 20.96 -8.86
CA GLU A 499 17.90 20.20 -9.96
C GLU A 499 18.31 18.80 -9.54
N ARG A 500 18.16 17.81 -10.43
CA ARG A 500 18.62 16.42 -10.26
C ARG A 500 18.02 15.69 -9.05
N LEU A 501 16.83 16.09 -8.61
CA LEU A 501 16.10 15.43 -7.54
C LEU A 501 14.69 15.08 -7.98
N ARG A 502 14.35 13.81 -7.80
CA ARG A 502 13.00 13.29 -8.06
C ARG A 502 12.43 12.57 -6.86
N VAL A 503 11.10 12.54 -6.78
CA VAL A 503 10.36 11.70 -5.85
C VAL A 503 9.53 10.71 -6.64
N VAL A 504 9.66 9.43 -6.34
CA VAL A 504 8.92 8.35 -7.03
C VAL A 504 8.46 7.32 -6.00
N ASP A 505 7.32 7.56 -5.38
CA ASP A 505 6.62 6.65 -4.47
C ASP A 505 5.18 7.15 -4.21
N ALA A 506 4.49 6.59 -3.21
CA ALA A 506 3.11 6.99 -2.90
C ALA A 506 2.96 8.46 -2.50
N SER A 507 4.03 9.13 -2.07
CA SER A 507 3.96 10.54 -1.64
C SER A 507 3.58 11.49 -2.77
N VAL A 508 3.85 11.10 -4.04
CA VAL A 508 3.57 11.98 -5.20
C VAL A 508 2.11 11.98 -5.63
N MET A 509 1.28 11.07 -5.15
CA MET A 509 -0.15 11.04 -5.50
C MET A 509 -0.83 12.33 -5.09
N PRO A 510 -1.51 13.06 -6.00
CA PRO A 510 -2.25 14.27 -5.63
C PRO A 510 -3.42 13.99 -4.70
N ASP A 511 -4.12 12.87 -4.99
CA ASP A 511 -5.22 12.33 -4.21
C ASP A 511 -5.10 10.81 -4.06
N LEU A 512 -5.66 10.32 -2.96
CA LEU A 512 -5.81 8.89 -2.73
C LEU A 512 -6.77 8.28 -3.77
N VAL A 513 -6.40 7.12 -4.30
CA VAL A 513 -7.19 6.36 -5.28
C VAL A 513 -8.09 5.34 -4.58
N SER A 514 -9.20 4.93 -5.18
CA SER A 514 -10.11 3.90 -4.66
C SER A 514 -9.51 2.49 -4.80
N ALA A 515 -8.32 2.28 -4.21
CA ALA A 515 -7.55 1.04 -4.33
C ALA A 515 -6.59 0.81 -3.16
N HIS A 516 -6.13 -0.44 -3.02
CA HIS A 516 -4.89 -0.74 -2.28
C HIS A 516 -3.70 -0.21 -3.09
N ILE A 517 -3.04 0.82 -2.63
CA ILE A 517 -2.16 1.69 -3.43
C ILE A 517 -0.90 1.02 -4.02
N ASN A 518 -0.59 -0.23 -3.67
CA ASN A 518 0.64 -0.88 -4.17
C ASN A 518 0.70 -0.97 -5.70
N ALA A 519 -0.41 -1.36 -6.36
CA ALA A 519 -0.47 -1.41 -7.82
C ALA A 519 -0.24 -0.03 -8.46
N CYS A 520 -0.83 1.01 -7.85
CA CYS A 520 -0.65 2.39 -8.28
C CYS A 520 0.82 2.84 -8.15
N VAL A 521 1.49 2.50 -7.05
CA VAL A 521 2.93 2.81 -6.85
C VAL A 521 3.81 2.11 -7.89
N LEU A 522 3.52 0.85 -8.21
CA LEU A 522 4.24 0.12 -9.28
C LEU A 522 4.05 0.80 -10.64
N MET A 523 2.82 1.19 -10.97
CA MET A 523 2.50 1.92 -12.19
C MET A 523 3.23 3.28 -12.26
N ILE A 524 3.22 4.06 -11.17
CA ILE A 524 3.95 5.33 -11.08
C ILE A 524 5.43 5.12 -11.37
N ALA A 525 6.04 4.10 -10.77
CA ALA A 525 7.46 3.82 -10.94
C ALA A 525 7.81 3.33 -12.35
N GLU A 526 6.95 2.54 -12.98
CA GLU A 526 7.11 2.13 -14.38
C GLU A 526 7.07 3.33 -15.33
N LYS A 527 6.13 4.25 -15.12
CA LYS A 527 6.03 5.48 -15.91
C LYS A 527 7.21 6.42 -15.64
N ALA A 528 7.59 6.56 -14.36
CA ALA A 528 8.75 7.36 -13.95
C ALA A 528 10.05 6.87 -14.60
N ALA A 529 10.24 5.56 -14.73
CA ALA A 529 11.42 5.01 -15.38
C ALA A 529 11.55 5.47 -16.85
N ASP A 530 10.44 5.53 -17.58
CA ASP A 530 10.44 6.06 -18.95
C ASP A 530 10.73 7.58 -18.96
N LEU A 531 10.11 8.34 -18.04
CA LEU A 531 10.37 9.78 -17.90
C LEU A 531 11.84 10.07 -17.56
N ILE A 532 12.47 9.32 -16.66
CA ILE A 532 13.88 9.48 -16.27
C ILE A 532 14.82 9.14 -17.43
N ARG A 533 14.47 8.14 -18.23
CA ARG A 533 15.25 7.70 -19.39
C ARG A 533 14.97 8.55 -20.64
N ASN A 534 14.12 9.56 -20.56
CA ASN A 534 13.65 10.38 -21.69
C ASN A 534 13.07 9.52 -22.83
N LYS A 535 12.41 8.40 -22.49
CA LYS A 535 11.66 7.60 -23.45
C LYS A 535 10.30 8.23 -23.72
N ALA A 536 9.80 8.08 -24.92
CA ALA A 536 8.43 8.44 -25.25
C ALA A 536 7.46 7.68 -24.30
N PRO A 537 6.43 8.34 -23.76
CA PRO A 537 5.39 7.66 -23.00
C PRO A 537 4.75 6.53 -23.83
N LEU A 538 4.30 5.48 -23.16
CA LEU A 538 3.47 4.49 -23.83
C LEU A 538 2.22 5.18 -24.40
N PRO A 539 1.75 4.75 -25.60
CA PRO A 539 0.52 5.30 -26.17
C PRO A 539 -0.64 5.20 -25.20
N ALA A 540 -1.39 6.29 -25.07
CA ALA A 540 -2.59 6.30 -24.24
C ALA A 540 -3.63 5.31 -24.79
N ASP A 541 -4.28 4.58 -23.88
CA ASP A 541 -5.33 3.62 -24.21
C ASP A 541 -6.70 4.32 -24.06
N ASN A 542 -7.16 4.95 -25.14
CA ASN A 542 -8.39 5.75 -25.12
C ASN A 542 -9.66 4.89 -25.29
N ASP A 543 -9.53 3.62 -25.63
CA ASP A 543 -10.64 2.69 -25.84
C ASP A 543 -11.03 1.94 -24.56
N ALA A 544 -10.28 2.18 -23.49
CA ALA A 544 -10.42 1.47 -22.21
C ALA A 544 -11.27 2.25 -21.17
#